data_b284e58653123732976d8252d4227603
#
_entry.id   b284e58653123732976d8252d4227603
#
_cell.length_a   1.000
_cell.length_b   1.000
_cell.length_c   1.000
_cell.angle_alpha   90.00
_cell.angle_beta   90.00
_cell.angle_gamma   90.00
#
_symmetry.space_group_name_H-M   'P 1'
#
loop_
_entity.id
_entity.type
_entity.pdbx_description
1 polymer ?
#
loop_
_entity_poly.entity_id
_entity_poly.type
_entity_poly.pdbx_seq_one_letter_code
_entity_poly.pdbx_strand_id
1 'polypeptide(L)'
;AKSQNNITLSVDVEKIPEMGFVISYLKESMIGMDFDAKGHAEYRIEDMDAIYLTLHNGFAEQKTIYAEKGDHIQLSFDGESMKKTLKMEGVRENIADYLKNVKISWPANKDFALDIKDFVKLLKEKVKENQQLLDSLTPALTKESSKFVKLEKNRIKYMLGLSLLDYPRMHPYMAKIEYTPGDDYYNELKAWLEEDLNSLCLSQYRTLMTEVPTFIMSRKTPIRTPYEKAMKQMEYINNNTKDEQVKQNLLTIIANNYIKDAGIQKSTELDAFYRKHVTDKELLAQYQQTYDSWAAVSPGQPAPDFKAVDISDKEFSLKDFKGKYVCLYLWPCVSPA
;
A
#
# COMPACT_ATOMS: atom_id res chain seq x y z
N ALA A 1 9.42 -8.10 28.26
CA ALA A 1 9.93 -8.93 27.15
C ALA A 1 9.13 -8.80 25.85
N LYS A 2 7.89 -8.26 25.84
CA LYS A 2 7.08 -8.05 24.61
C LYS A 2 7.44 -6.77 23.82
N SER A 3 8.15 -5.81 24.42
CA SER A 3 8.44 -4.51 23.77
C SER A 3 9.59 -4.56 22.74
N GLN A 4 10.46 -5.56 22.79
CA GLN A 4 11.62 -5.66 21.90
C GLN A 4 11.31 -6.18 20.48
N ASN A 5 10.04 -6.51 20.19
CA ASN A 5 9.64 -7.14 18.94
C ASN A 5 8.80 -6.25 18.02
N ASN A 6 8.53 -5.01 18.40
CA ASN A 6 7.69 -4.09 17.63
C ASN A 6 8.52 -2.95 17.05
N ILE A 7 8.03 -2.35 15.98
CA ILE A 7 8.50 -1.04 15.52
C ILE A 7 7.66 -0.01 16.26
N THR A 8 8.30 0.91 16.98
CA THR A 8 7.62 1.97 17.73
C THR A 8 7.87 3.31 17.07
N LEU A 9 6.81 4.07 16.88
CA LEU A 9 6.82 5.40 16.33
C LEU A 9 6.31 6.37 17.40
N SER A 10 7.14 7.30 17.84
CA SER A 10 6.80 8.38 18.76
C SER A 10 6.83 9.69 17.99
N VAL A 11 5.76 10.47 18.05
CA VAL A 11 5.60 11.68 17.23
C VAL A 11 5.22 12.87 18.11
N ASP A 12 6.01 13.92 18.01
CA ASP A 12 5.78 15.20 18.70
C ASP A 12 5.53 16.30 17.66
N VAL A 13 4.36 16.93 17.72
CA VAL A 13 3.92 17.97 16.78
C VAL A 13 3.64 19.26 17.52
N GLU A 14 4.31 20.36 17.15
CA GLU A 14 4.08 21.67 17.79
C GLU A 14 2.75 22.30 17.38
N LYS A 15 2.31 22.09 16.13
CA LYS A 15 1.01 22.56 15.63
C LYS A 15 0.35 21.42 14.88
N ILE A 16 -0.65 20.81 15.49
CA ILE A 16 -1.36 19.69 14.85
C ILE A 16 -2.09 20.20 13.60
N PRO A 17 -1.85 19.61 12.42
CA PRO A 17 -2.55 20.00 11.19
C PRO A 17 -4.06 19.77 11.34
N GLU A 18 -4.89 20.66 10.79
CA GLU A 18 -6.36 20.49 10.77
C GLU A 18 -6.78 19.16 10.12
N MET A 19 -6.05 18.71 9.09
CA MET A 19 -6.29 17.44 8.42
C MET A 19 -5.74 16.23 9.16
N GLY A 20 -5.11 16.43 10.31
CA GLY A 20 -4.45 15.38 11.06
C GLY A 20 -3.16 14.90 10.42
N PHE A 21 -2.59 13.86 11.02
CA PHE A 21 -1.39 13.21 10.57
C PHE A 21 -1.67 11.71 10.43
N VAL A 22 -1.30 11.12 9.32
CA VAL A 22 -1.55 9.71 9.05
C VAL A 22 -0.28 8.98 8.63
N ILE A 23 -0.23 7.70 8.93
CA ILE A 23 0.79 6.78 8.44
C ILE A 23 0.16 5.74 7.52
N SER A 24 0.93 5.25 6.57
CA SER A 24 0.54 4.11 5.75
C SER A 24 1.68 3.10 5.64
N TYR A 25 1.34 1.82 5.67
CA TYR A 25 2.26 0.70 5.49
C TYR A 25 1.51 -0.56 5.05
N LEU A 26 2.18 -1.72 4.97
CA LEU A 26 1.63 -2.95 4.39
C LEU A 26 0.23 -3.35 4.89
N LYS A 27 0.04 -3.41 6.21
CA LYS A 27 -1.22 -3.91 6.80
C LYS A 27 -2.33 -2.86 6.79
N GLU A 28 -1.94 -1.60 6.81
CA GLU A 28 -2.84 -0.45 6.97
C GLU A 28 -2.51 0.63 5.94
N SER A 29 -3.49 1.02 5.18
CA SER A 29 -3.30 2.01 4.11
C SER A 29 -3.32 3.45 4.59
N MET A 30 -4.11 3.75 5.61
CA MET A 30 -4.24 5.09 6.22
C MET A 30 -4.60 4.94 7.69
N ILE A 31 -3.69 5.31 8.58
CA ILE A 31 -3.92 5.29 10.02
C ILE A 31 -3.78 6.72 10.52
N GLY A 32 -4.85 7.27 11.06
CA GLY A 32 -4.81 8.53 11.79
C GLY A 32 -4.04 8.36 13.08
N MET A 33 -3.25 9.36 13.47
CA MET A 33 -2.58 9.39 14.75
C MET A 33 -3.36 10.29 15.70
N ASP A 34 -3.72 9.74 16.86
CA ASP A 34 -4.40 10.47 17.92
C ASP A 34 -3.37 11.14 18.81
N PHE A 35 -3.32 12.47 18.76
CA PHE A 35 -2.42 13.27 19.57
C PHE A 35 -3.05 13.65 20.90
N ASP A 36 -2.26 13.63 21.96
CA ASP A 36 -2.65 14.19 23.26
C ASP A 36 -2.68 15.74 23.22
N ALA A 37 -3.10 16.35 24.33
CA ALA A 37 -3.18 17.81 24.45
C ALA A 37 -1.81 18.54 24.33
N LYS A 38 -0.70 17.78 24.38
CA LYS A 38 0.66 18.30 24.21
C LYS A 38 1.21 18.11 22.79
N GLY A 39 0.41 17.50 21.90
CA GLY A 39 0.83 17.19 20.54
C GLY A 39 1.69 15.93 20.45
N HIS A 40 1.62 15.03 21.42
CA HIS A 40 2.33 13.76 21.43
C HIS A 40 1.42 12.60 21.03
N ALA A 41 1.94 11.68 20.19
CA ALA A 41 1.30 10.42 19.84
C ALA A 41 2.34 9.30 19.80
N GLU A 42 1.94 8.09 20.19
CA GLU A 42 2.74 6.87 20.07
C GLU A 42 1.98 5.83 19.28
N TYR A 43 2.65 5.19 18.32
CA TYR A 43 2.09 4.10 17.53
C TYR A 43 3.03 2.90 17.50
N ARG A 44 2.48 1.71 17.63
CA ARG A 44 3.22 0.44 17.59
C ARG A 44 2.79 -0.38 16.41
N ILE A 45 3.78 -0.84 15.65
CA ILE A 45 3.60 -1.72 14.52
C ILE A 45 4.08 -3.10 14.92
N GLU A 46 3.14 -4.03 14.99
CA GLU A 46 3.39 -5.40 15.44
C GLU A 46 3.61 -6.32 14.24
N ASP A 47 4.34 -7.41 14.45
CA ASP A 47 4.50 -8.53 13.51
C ASP A 47 5.06 -8.15 12.13
N MET A 48 5.92 -7.14 12.08
CA MET A 48 6.63 -6.71 10.87
C MET A 48 8.14 -6.78 11.06
N ASP A 49 8.82 -7.54 10.21
CA ASP A 49 10.29 -7.63 10.22
C ASP A 49 10.97 -6.40 9.64
N ALA A 50 10.37 -5.84 8.59
CA ALA A 50 10.81 -4.61 7.95
C ALA A 50 9.65 -3.97 7.20
N ILE A 51 9.62 -2.65 7.14
CA ILE A 51 8.57 -1.89 6.45
C ILE A 51 9.09 -0.61 5.82
N TYR A 52 8.38 -0.14 4.81
CA TYR A 52 8.42 1.24 4.36
C TYR A 52 7.18 1.94 4.89
N LEU A 53 7.40 2.91 5.78
CA LEU A 53 6.37 3.79 6.31
C LEU A 53 6.27 5.04 5.45
N THR A 54 5.07 5.47 5.11
CA THR A 54 4.85 6.79 4.55
C THR A 54 4.09 7.63 5.54
N LEU A 55 4.67 8.76 5.92
CA LEU A 55 4.06 9.77 6.77
C LEU A 55 3.37 10.80 5.87
N HIS A 56 2.15 11.17 6.21
CA HIS A 56 1.37 12.13 5.46
C HIS A 56 0.90 13.25 6.38
N ASN A 57 1.24 14.48 6.02
CA ASN A 57 0.69 15.69 6.61
C ASN A 57 -0.38 16.26 5.67
N GLY A 58 -1.58 15.70 5.73
CA GLY A 58 -2.57 15.94 4.69
C GLY A 58 -2.12 15.38 3.33
N PHE A 59 -2.56 15.99 2.23
CA PHE A 59 -2.19 15.55 0.87
C PHE A 59 -0.93 16.21 0.31
N ALA A 60 -0.42 17.24 0.99
CA ALA A 60 0.63 18.10 0.45
C ALA A 60 2.04 17.61 0.74
N GLU A 61 2.28 16.98 1.89
CA GLU A 61 3.61 16.58 2.31
C GLU A 61 3.66 15.10 2.67
N GLN A 62 4.66 14.42 2.13
CA GLN A 62 4.89 13.00 2.38
C GLN A 62 6.36 12.74 2.68
N LYS A 63 6.62 11.80 3.58
CA LYS A 63 7.95 11.32 3.92
C LYS A 63 7.96 9.81 4.05
N THR A 64 8.84 9.15 3.32
CA THR A 64 9.06 7.70 3.44
C THR A 64 10.20 7.43 4.41
N ILE A 65 9.98 6.51 5.33
CA ILE A 65 10.95 6.03 6.31
C ILE A 65 11.01 4.50 6.20
N TYR A 66 12.21 3.96 6.29
CA TYR A 66 12.42 2.53 6.44
C TYR A 66 12.64 2.18 7.90
N ALA A 67 12.00 1.13 8.37
CA ALA A 67 12.11 0.64 9.73
C ALA A 67 12.15 -0.89 9.79
N GLU A 68 12.79 -1.42 10.81
CA GLU A 68 12.86 -2.85 11.10
C GLU A 68 12.39 -3.14 12.52
N LYS A 69 12.06 -4.39 12.76
CA LYS A 69 11.68 -4.92 14.05
C LYS A 69 12.66 -4.51 15.15
N GLY A 70 12.13 -3.94 16.21
CA GLY A 70 12.91 -3.41 17.34
C GLY A 70 13.31 -1.95 17.20
N ASP A 71 13.04 -1.29 16.08
CA ASP A 71 13.33 0.13 15.93
C ASP A 71 12.38 0.99 16.77
N HIS A 72 12.95 2.03 17.39
CA HIS A 72 12.24 3.10 18.07
C HIS A 72 12.53 4.42 17.35
N ILE A 73 11.58 4.90 16.56
CA ILE A 73 11.71 6.11 15.77
C ILE A 73 10.99 7.24 16.46
N GLN A 74 11.71 8.34 16.69
CA GLN A 74 11.15 9.58 17.21
C GLN A 74 11.09 10.62 16.11
N LEU A 75 9.93 11.22 15.92
CA LEU A 75 9.68 12.27 14.95
C LEU A 75 9.26 13.54 15.69
N SER A 76 9.79 14.68 15.29
CA SER A 76 9.29 15.97 15.74
C SER A 76 9.22 16.95 14.59
N PHE A 77 8.14 17.71 14.50
CA PHE A 77 7.94 18.68 13.42
C PHE A 77 6.88 19.72 13.78
N ASP A 78 6.89 20.84 13.07
CA ASP A 78 5.78 21.80 13.02
C ASP A 78 4.74 21.30 12.00
N GLY A 79 3.50 21.14 12.44
CA GLY A 79 2.42 20.58 11.60
C GLY A 79 2.06 21.42 10.37
N GLU A 80 2.37 22.72 10.37
CA GLU A 80 2.18 23.59 9.21
C GLU A 80 3.30 23.45 8.16
N SER A 81 4.45 22.86 8.53
CA SER A 81 5.63 22.77 7.68
C SER A 81 6.49 21.54 7.96
N MET A 82 5.88 20.34 7.97
CA MET A 82 6.56 19.08 8.25
C MET A 82 7.82 18.90 7.41
N LYS A 83 7.74 19.13 6.10
CA LYS A 83 8.87 18.93 5.19
C LYS A 83 10.12 19.73 5.54
N LYS A 84 9.96 20.93 6.13
CA LYS A 84 11.06 21.83 6.48
C LYS A 84 11.59 21.60 7.89
N THR A 85 10.73 21.15 8.79
CA THR A 85 11.00 21.09 10.24
C THR A 85 11.18 19.69 10.78
N LEU A 86 10.88 18.64 9.98
CA LEU A 86 10.96 17.25 10.41
C LEU A 86 12.36 16.88 10.88
N LYS A 87 12.45 16.53 12.15
CA LYS A 87 13.60 15.88 12.76
C LYS A 87 13.24 14.42 13.03
N MET A 88 14.20 13.56 12.81
CA MET A 88 14.06 12.11 12.98
C MET A 88 15.23 11.60 13.83
N GLU A 89 14.91 10.85 14.87
CA GLU A 89 15.88 10.15 15.70
C GLU A 89 15.56 8.65 15.71
N GLY A 90 16.56 7.81 15.96
CA GLY A 90 16.38 6.35 15.93
C GLY A 90 16.21 5.78 14.52
N VAL A 91 16.35 6.59 13.47
CA VAL A 91 16.37 6.14 12.08
C VAL A 91 17.79 5.74 11.65
N ARG A 92 17.87 4.94 10.60
CA ARG A 92 19.12 4.64 9.92
C ARG A 92 19.48 5.82 9.03
N GLU A 93 20.47 6.61 9.44
CA GLU A 93 20.76 7.93 8.84
C GLU A 93 21.09 7.85 7.35
N ASN A 94 21.98 6.93 6.96
CA ASN A 94 22.36 6.77 5.55
C ASN A 94 21.17 6.27 4.70
N ILE A 95 20.33 5.41 5.26
CA ILE A 95 19.09 4.94 4.60
C ILE A 95 18.09 6.09 4.47
N ALA A 96 17.91 6.88 5.51
CA ALA A 96 17.01 8.02 5.49
C ALA A 96 17.46 9.09 4.47
N ASP A 97 18.75 9.35 4.40
CA ASP A 97 19.35 10.26 3.40
C ASP A 97 19.23 9.72 1.99
N TYR A 98 19.46 8.43 1.80
CA TYR A 98 19.24 7.78 0.51
C TYR A 98 17.79 7.95 0.05
N LEU A 99 16.80 7.57 0.90
CA LEU A 99 15.38 7.68 0.56
C LEU A 99 14.92 9.12 0.30
N LYS A 100 15.56 10.10 0.94
CA LYS A 100 15.32 11.53 0.70
C LYS A 100 15.80 11.99 -0.66
N ASN A 101 16.96 11.50 -1.10
CA ASN A 101 17.69 12.05 -2.23
C ASN A 101 17.63 11.19 -3.49
N VAL A 102 17.20 9.93 -3.38
CA VAL A 102 17.14 9.01 -4.52
C VAL A 102 16.19 9.52 -5.59
N LYS A 103 16.70 9.60 -6.82
CA LYS A 103 15.92 9.91 -8.02
C LYS A 103 15.93 8.68 -8.92
N ILE A 104 14.77 8.09 -9.08
CA ILE A 104 14.61 6.91 -9.94
C ILE A 104 14.60 7.36 -11.41
N SER A 105 15.43 6.73 -12.22
CA SER A 105 15.42 6.90 -13.66
C SER A 105 14.25 6.08 -14.25
N TRP A 106 13.19 6.77 -14.66
CA TRP A 106 11.98 6.19 -15.25
C TRP A 106 12.07 6.16 -16.77
N PRO A 107 11.29 5.29 -17.45
CA PRO A 107 11.04 5.46 -18.88
C PRO A 107 10.33 6.80 -19.12
N ALA A 108 10.74 7.50 -20.16
CA ALA A 108 10.07 8.73 -20.59
C ALA A 108 8.78 8.38 -21.35
N ASN A 109 7.82 9.30 -21.43
CA ASN A 109 6.57 9.04 -22.16
C ASN A 109 6.81 8.58 -23.62
N LYS A 110 7.80 9.17 -24.32
CA LYS A 110 8.17 8.78 -25.67
C LYS A 110 8.62 7.32 -25.81
N ASP A 111 9.17 6.74 -24.73
CA ASP A 111 9.69 5.37 -24.75
C ASP A 111 8.56 4.33 -24.86
N PHE A 112 7.34 4.70 -24.47
CA PHE A 112 6.17 3.87 -24.72
C PHE A 112 5.82 3.71 -26.21
N ALA A 113 6.42 4.47 -27.10
CA ALA A 113 6.30 4.25 -28.55
C ALA A 113 7.09 3.03 -29.06
N LEU A 114 8.05 2.51 -28.28
CA LEU A 114 8.81 1.32 -28.60
C LEU A 114 7.89 0.09 -28.64
N ASP A 115 8.23 -0.92 -29.46
CA ASP A 115 7.58 -2.21 -29.38
C ASP A 115 7.83 -2.88 -28.00
N ILE A 116 7.05 -3.89 -27.67
CA ILE A 116 7.09 -4.49 -26.32
C ILE A 116 8.47 -5.06 -25.97
N LYS A 117 9.20 -5.64 -26.91
CA LYS A 117 10.51 -6.25 -26.66
C LYS A 117 11.55 -5.18 -26.35
N ASP A 118 11.57 -4.11 -27.14
CA ASP A 118 12.47 -2.99 -26.94
C ASP A 118 12.10 -2.20 -25.69
N PHE A 119 10.81 -2.04 -25.38
CA PHE A 119 10.36 -1.42 -24.15
C PHE A 119 10.79 -2.22 -22.91
N VAL A 120 10.62 -3.55 -22.91
CA VAL A 120 11.09 -4.40 -21.81
C VAL A 120 12.61 -4.38 -21.67
N LYS A 121 13.33 -4.37 -22.78
CA LYS A 121 14.79 -4.20 -22.76
C LYS A 121 15.19 -2.89 -22.08
N LEU A 122 14.55 -1.77 -22.47
CA LEU A 122 14.72 -0.48 -21.82
C LEU A 122 14.43 -0.54 -20.31
N LEU A 123 13.32 -1.17 -19.91
CA LEU A 123 13.00 -1.32 -18.48
C LEU A 123 14.09 -2.07 -17.71
N LYS A 124 14.62 -3.17 -18.27
CA LYS A 124 15.73 -3.92 -17.67
C LYS A 124 17.02 -3.09 -17.56
N GLU A 125 17.31 -2.27 -18.56
CA GLU A 125 18.42 -1.31 -18.55
C GLU A 125 18.21 -0.25 -17.45
N LYS A 126 17.00 0.29 -17.31
CA LYS A 126 16.63 1.22 -16.25
C LYS A 126 16.73 0.60 -14.85
N VAL A 127 16.31 -0.65 -14.68
CA VAL A 127 16.52 -1.39 -13.41
C VAL A 127 18.01 -1.46 -13.09
N LYS A 128 18.85 -1.86 -14.05
CA LYS A 128 20.30 -1.96 -13.86
C LYS A 128 20.93 -0.61 -13.52
N GLU A 129 20.56 0.46 -14.24
CA GLU A 129 21.04 1.82 -14.02
C GLU A 129 20.74 2.29 -12.59
N ASN A 130 19.50 2.14 -12.11
CA ASN A 130 19.11 2.51 -10.76
C ASN A 130 19.79 1.65 -9.69
N GLN A 131 19.97 0.33 -9.95
CA GLN A 131 20.68 -0.55 -9.03
C GLN A 131 22.17 -0.26 -8.95
N GLN A 132 22.81 0.17 -10.03
CA GLN A 132 24.22 0.61 -10.00
C GLN A 132 24.42 1.83 -9.11
N LEU A 133 23.47 2.77 -9.13
CA LEU A 133 23.50 3.90 -8.21
C LEU A 133 23.39 3.44 -6.76
N LEU A 134 22.48 2.53 -6.47
CA LEU A 134 22.36 1.93 -5.14
C LEU A 134 23.64 1.17 -4.74
N ASP A 135 24.24 0.42 -5.66
CA ASP A 135 25.47 -0.35 -5.42
C ASP A 135 26.64 0.55 -5.00
N SER A 136 26.72 1.76 -5.53
CA SER A 136 27.76 2.72 -5.13
C SER A 136 27.65 3.17 -3.66
N LEU A 137 26.45 3.13 -3.09
CA LEU A 137 26.15 3.49 -1.70
C LEU A 137 26.08 2.27 -0.77
N THR A 138 26.08 1.06 -1.32
CA THR A 138 25.89 -0.20 -0.58
C THR A 138 26.82 -0.33 0.65
N PRO A 139 28.11 0.04 0.64
CA PRO A 139 28.95 -0.11 1.83
C PRO A 139 28.43 0.64 3.07
N ALA A 140 27.92 1.85 2.88
CA ALA A 140 27.31 2.64 3.98
C ALA A 140 25.95 2.08 4.39
N LEU A 141 25.09 1.78 3.43
CA LEU A 141 23.73 1.28 3.67
C LEU A 141 23.73 -0.10 4.33
N THR A 142 24.63 -1.00 3.90
CA THR A 142 24.76 -2.35 4.46
C THR A 142 25.19 -2.35 5.92
N LYS A 143 25.99 -1.38 6.35
CA LYS A 143 26.36 -1.22 7.76
C LYS A 143 25.13 -0.97 8.65
N GLU A 144 24.12 -0.30 8.12
CA GLU A 144 22.87 -0.04 8.82
C GLU A 144 21.85 -1.18 8.65
N SER A 145 21.71 -1.70 7.41
CA SER A 145 20.84 -2.84 7.12
C SER A 145 21.16 -3.49 5.77
N SER A 146 21.63 -4.75 5.83
CA SER A 146 21.75 -5.58 4.63
C SER A 146 20.38 -5.97 4.04
N LYS A 147 19.35 -6.05 4.89
CA LYS A 147 17.97 -6.32 4.49
C LYS A 147 17.42 -5.18 3.63
N PHE A 148 17.67 -3.92 4.02
CA PHE A 148 17.27 -2.76 3.25
C PHE A 148 17.80 -2.79 1.82
N VAL A 149 19.11 -3.04 1.64
CA VAL A 149 19.75 -3.05 0.31
C VAL A 149 19.08 -4.08 -0.59
N LYS A 150 18.79 -5.27 -0.06
CA LYS A 150 18.10 -6.33 -0.80
C LYS A 150 16.68 -5.92 -1.19
N LEU A 151 15.92 -5.40 -0.23
CA LEU A 151 14.55 -4.92 -0.46
C LEU A 151 14.51 -3.76 -1.44
N GLU A 152 15.47 -2.82 -1.36
CA GLU A 152 15.52 -1.66 -2.24
C GLU A 152 15.80 -2.05 -3.70
N LYS A 153 16.67 -3.04 -3.93
CA LYS A 153 16.87 -3.62 -5.27
C LYS A 153 15.56 -4.17 -5.84
N ASN A 154 14.81 -4.88 -5.02
CA ASN A 154 13.51 -5.42 -5.42
C ASN A 154 12.47 -4.30 -5.61
N ARG A 155 12.43 -3.31 -4.73
CA ARG A 155 11.54 -2.15 -4.86
C ARG A 155 11.75 -1.43 -6.20
N ILE A 156 13.00 -1.14 -6.55
CA ILE A 156 13.37 -0.52 -7.84
C ILE A 156 12.87 -1.39 -9.00
N LYS A 157 13.15 -2.69 -8.96
CA LYS A 157 12.72 -3.63 -10.00
C LYS A 157 11.19 -3.62 -10.18
N TYR A 158 10.45 -3.85 -9.11
CA TYR A 158 8.98 -3.94 -9.22
C TYR A 158 8.34 -2.60 -9.56
N MET A 159 8.88 -1.49 -9.05
CA MET A 159 8.41 -0.16 -9.38
C MET A 159 8.51 0.12 -10.88
N LEU A 160 9.64 -0.20 -11.52
CA LEU A 160 9.79 -0.07 -12.96
C LEU A 160 8.92 -1.06 -13.73
N GLY A 161 8.75 -2.28 -13.19
CA GLY A 161 7.85 -3.29 -13.74
C GLY A 161 6.39 -2.85 -13.83
N LEU A 162 5.93 -1.96 -12.94
CA LEU A 162 4.58 -1.39 -13.02
C LEU A 162 4.33 -0.63 -14.32
N SER A 163 5.38 -0.12 -14.98
CA SER A 163 5.25 0.54 -16.29
C SER A 163 4.68 -0.38 -17.36
N LEU A 164 4.81 -1.71 -17.21
CA LEU A 164 4.19 -2.68 -18.11
C LEU A 164 2.66 -2.70 -18.01
N LEU A 165 2.10 -2.37 -16.85
CA LEU A 165 0.64 -2.27 -16.69
C LEU A 165 0.08 -1.04 -17.44
N ASP A 166 0.88 0.00 -17.58
CA ASP A 166 0.51 1.20 -18.33
C ASP A 166 0.73 1.05 -19.84
N TYR A 167 1.57 0.10 -20.27
CA TYR A 167 1.98 -0.05 -21.66
C TYR A 167 0.80 -0.19 -22.64
N PRO A 168 -0.24 -1.04 -22.41
CA PRO A 168 -1.35 -1.16 -23.35
C PRO A 168 -2.14 0.13 -23.58
N ARG A 169 -2.14 1.01 -22.60
CA ARG A 169 -2.82 2.31 -22.68
C ARG A 169 -1.93 3.37 -23.32
N MET A 170 -0.64 3.37 -22.97
CA MET A 170 0.29 4.41 -23.40
C MET A 170 0.85 4.17 -24.79
N HIS A 171 1.12 2.92 -25.16
CA HIS A 171 1.74 2.55 -26.43
C HIS A 171 0.95 3.04 -27.65
N PRO A 172 -0.36 2.76 -27.81
CA PRO A 172 -1.12 3.21 -28.97
C PRO A 172 -1.15 4.74 -29.07
N TYR A 173 -1.21 5.42 -27.95
CA TYR A 173 -1.19 6.88 -27.91
C TYR A 173 0.16 7.45 -28.35
N MET A 174 1.27 6.90 -27.86
CA MET A 174 2.62 7.39 -28.16
C MET A 174 3.12 6.98 -29.54
N ALA A 175 2.83 5.74 -29.94
CA ALA A 175 3.19 5.23 -31.28
C ALA A 175 2.23 5.69 -32.38
N LYS A 176 1.08 6.26 -32.03
CA LYS A 176 0.01 6.67 -32.96
C LYS A 176 -0.49 5.51 -33.85
N ILE A 177 -0.73 4.38 -33.23
CA ILE A 177 -1.19 3.14 -33.88
C ILE A 177 -2.38 2.55 -33.10
N GLU A 178 -3.15 1.70 -33.75
CA GLU A 178 -4.04 0.78 -33.04
C GLU A 178 -3.22 -0.34 -32.41
N TYR A 179 -3.51 -0.72 -31.18
CA TYR A 179 -2.79 -1.76 -30.47
C TYR A 179 -3.73 -2.62 -29.64
N THR A 180 -3.58 -3.92 -29.82
CA THR A 180 -4.20 -4.93 -28.96
C THR A 180 -3.09 -5.82 -28.42
N PRO A 181 -2.97 -5.97 -27.07
CA PRO A 181 -1.92 -6.80 -26.48
C PRO A 181 -1.95 -8.24 -26.99
N GLY A 182 -0.83 -8.71 -27.54
CA GLY A 182 -0.63 -10.07 -28.03
C GLY A 182 0.06 -10.98 -26.99
N ASP A 183 0.37 -12.21 -27.38
CA ASP A 183 1.07 -13.18 -26.54
C ASP A 183 2.42 -12.70 -26.06
N ASP A 184 3.13 -11.95 -26.87
CA ASP A 184 4.41 -11.32 -26.56
C ASP A 184 4.30 -10.42 -25.32
N TYR A 185 3.30 -9.53 -25.28
CA TYR A 185 3.05 -8.67 -24.13
C TYR A 185 2.74 -9.49 -22.86
N TYR A 186 1.82 -10.46 -22.94
CA TYR A 186 1.44 -11.25 -21.77
C TYR A 186 2.57 -12.15 -21.26
N ASN A 187 3.45 -12.63 -22.14
CA ASN A 187 4.63 -13.40 -21.75
C ASN A 187 5.65 -12.53 -21.01
N GLU A 188 5.91 -11.31 -21.50
CA GLU A 188 6.77 -10.36 -20.79
C GLU A 188 6.17 -9.97 -19.43
N LEU A 189 4.86 -9.73 -19.37
CA LEU A 189 4.18 -9.40 -18.13
C LEU A 189 4.36 -10.51 -17.06
N LYS A 190 4.18 -11.78 -17.46
CA LYS A 190 4.38 -12.94 -16.57
C LYS A 190 5.82 -13.08 -16.10
N ALA A 191 6.80 -12.70 -16.90
CA ALA A 191 8.22 -12.80 -16.56
C ALA A 191 8.62 -11.88 -15.38
N TRP A 192 7.78 -10.91 -15.00
CA TRP A 192 7.99 -10.04 -13.84
C TRP A 192 7.36 -10.58 -12.55
N LEU A 193 6.58 -11.65 -12.61
CA LEU A 193 6.03 -12.33 -11.44
C LEU A 193 7.10 -13.21 -10.81
N GLU A 194 7.50 -12.88 -9.60
CA GLU A 194 8.44 -13.66 -8.79
C GLU A 194 7.85 -13.91 -7.40
N GLU A 195 8.04 -15.11 -6.89
CA GLU A 195 7.58 -15.47 -5.56
C GLU A 195 8.65 -15.06 -4.54
N ASP A 196 8.41 -13.98 -3.81
CA ASP A 196 9.32 -13.46 -2.79
C ASP A 196 8.56 -12.97 -1.55
N LEU A 197 8.58 -13.78 -0.51
CA LEU A 197 7.91 -13.48 0.75
C LEU A 197 8.41 -12.16 1.38
N ASN A 198 9.71 -11.87 1.26
CA ASN A 198 10.29 -10.66 1.83
C ASN A 198 9.79 -9.39 1.11
N SER A 199 9.45 -9.49 -0.16
CA SER A 199 8.95 -8.36 -0.95
C SER A 199 7.47 -8.04 -0.69
N LEU A 200 6.74 -8.82 0.08
CA LEU A 200 5.35 -8.51 0.46
C LEU A 200 5.20 -7.17 1.21
N CYS A 201 6.24 -6.68 1.87
CA CYS A 201 6.25 -5.34 2.49
C CYS A 201 6.28 -4.21 1.44
N LEU A 202 6.57 -4.50 0.17
CA LEU A 202 6.64 -3.53 -0.92
C LEU A 202 5.27 -3.40 -1.61
N SER A 203 4.71 -2.20 -1.64
CA SER A 203 3.44 -1.95 -2.36
C SER A 203 3.54 -2.25 -3.85
N GLN A 204 4.69 -1.96 -4.47
CA GLN A 204 4.97 -2.23 -5.89
C GLN A 204 4.90 -3.72 -6.21
N TYR A 205 5.48 -4.56 -5.34
CA TYR A 205 5.41 -6.01 -5.48
C TYR A 205 3.97 -6.52 -5.38
N ARG A 206 3.23 -6.09 -4.34
CA ARG A 206 1.84 -6.49 -4.18
C ARG A 206 0.97 -6.09 -5.37
N THR A 207 1.16 -4.86 -5.86
CA THR A 207 0.43 -4.39 -7.04
C THR A 207 0.74 -5.25 -8.26
N LEU A 208 2.00 -5.56 -8.55
CA LEU A 208 2.34 -6.46 -9.65
C LEU A 208 1.70 -7.83 -9.48
N MET A 209 1.86 -8.45 -8.31
CA MET A 209 1.36 -9.80 -8.05
C MET A 209 -0.17 -9.91 -8.09
N THR A 210 -0.90 -8.82 -7.91
CA THR A 210 -2.37 -8.82 -7.98
C THR A 210 -2.91 -8.29 -9.31
N GLU A 211 -2.29 -7.27 -9.92
CA GLU A 211 -2.80 -6.68 -11.16
C GLU A 211 -2.39 -7.46 -12.41
N VAL A 212 -1.18 -8.06 -12.45
CA VAL A 212 -0.79 -8.90 -13.59
C VAL A 212 -1.77 -10.06 -13.82
N PRO A 213 -2.21 -10.81 -12.78
CA PRO A 213 -3.32 -11.76 -12.90
C PRO A 213 -4.58 -11.18 -13.52
N THR A 214 -4.96 -9.95 -13.14
CA THR A 214 -6.12 -9.26 -13.70
C THR A 214 -5.99 -9.11 -15.22
N PHE A 215 -4.85 -8.62 -15.69
CA PHE A 215 -4.58 -8.47 -17.13
C PHE A 215 -4.62 -9.81 -17.87
N ILE A 216 -3.98 -10.83 -17.32
CA ILE A 216 -3.94 -12.17 -17.93
C ILE A 216 -5.34 -12.80 -18.02
N MET A 217 -6.11 -12.72 -16.94
CA MET A 217 -7.44 -13.32 -16.86
C MET A 217 -8.47 -12.56 -17.68
N SER A 218 -8.36 -11.23 -17.78
CA SER A 218 -9.26 -10.39 -18.58
C SER A 218 -9.15 -10.64 -20.08
N ARG A 219 -8.04 -11.23 -20.54
CA ARG A 219 -7.83 -11.60 -21.94
C ARG A 219 -8.89 -12.57 -22.46
N LYS A 220 -9.28 -13.55 -21.66
CA LYS A 220 -10.27 -14.57 -22.04
C LYS A 220 -11.70 -14.13 -21.77
N THR A 221 -11.92 -13.42 -20.68
CA THR A 221 -13.24 -13.01 -20.23
C THR A 221 -13.14 -11.62 -19.59
N PRO A 222 -13.83 -10.62 -20.15
CA PRO A 222 -13.82 -9.27 -19.56
C PRO A 222 -14.20 -9.28 -18.08
N ILE A 223 -13.47 -8.52 -17.28
CA ILE A 223 -13.74 -8.31 -15.86
C ILE A 223 -14.58 -7.03 -15.76
N ARG A 224 -15.77 -7.13 -15.18
CA ARG A 224 -16.75 -6.03 -15.14
C ARG A 224 -17.04 -5.50 -13.75
N THR A 225 -16.77 -6.29 -12.73
CA THR A 225 -17.08 -5.95 -11.34
C THR A 225 -15.88 -6.14 -10.43
N PRO A 226 -15.79 -5.42 -9.29
CA PRO A 226 -14.77 -5.67 -8.28
C PRO A 226 -14.77 -7.11 -7.77
N TYR A 227 -15.94 -7.73 -7.67
CA TYR A 227 -16.08 -9.13 -7.27
C TYR A 227 -15.42 -10.08 -8.28
N GLU A 228 -15.74 -9.94 -9.57
CA GLU A 228 -15.11 -10.75 -10.63
C GLU A 228 -13.60 -10.56 -10.66
N LYS A 229 -13.12 -9.31 -10.42
CA LYS A 229 -11.69 -9.02 -10.33
C LYS A 229 -11.05 -9.81 -9.19
N ALA A 230 -11.58 -9.69 -7.99
CA ALA A 230 -11.04 -10.35 -6.81
C ALA A 230 -11.03 -11.88 -6.97
N MET A 231 -12.15 -12.48 -7.44
CA MET A 231 -12.22 -13.93 -7.66
C MET A 231 -11.21 -14.41 -8.68
N LYS A 232 -11.07 -13.73 -9.82
CA LYS A 232 -10.08 -14.09 -10.85
C LYS A 232 -8.65 -13.94 -10.38
N GLN A 233 -8.35 -12.90 -9.61
CA GLN A 233 -7.05 -12.74 -8.96
C GLN A 233 -6.75 -13.92 -8.01
N MET A 234 -7.71 -14.26 -7.14
CA MET A 234 -7.55 -15.37 -6.19
C MET A 234 -7.39 -16.73 -6.89
N GLU A 235 -8.19 -16.99 -7.91
CA GLU A 235 -8.07 -18.22 -8.74
C GLU A 235 -6.70 -18.32 -9.39
N TYR A 236 -6.22 -17.22 -9.99
CA TYR A 236 -4.90 -17.19 -10.63
C TYR A 236 -3.79 -17.44 -9.62
N ILE A 237 -3.79 -16.73 -8.51
CA ILE A 237 -2.79 -16.86 -7.44
C ILE A 237 -2.78 -18.28 -6.88
N ASN A 238 -3.96 -18.83 -6.57
CA ASN A 238 -4.07 -20.18 -6.04
C ASN A 238 -3.49 -21.24 -7.00
N ASN A 239 -3.68 -21.08 -8.29
CA ASN A 239 -3.29 -22.07 -9.30
C ASN A 239 -1.85 -21.90 -9.81
N ASN A 240 -1.25 -20.73 -9.64
CA ASN A 240 0.04 -20.41 -10.27
C ASN A 240 1.15 -20.05 -9.27
N THR A 241 0.85 -19.87 -7.99
CA THR A 241 1.84 -19.60 -6.94
C THR A 241 2.20 -20.91 -6.23
N LYS A 242 3.50 -21.22 -6.20
CA LYS A 242 4.04 -22.46 -5.60
C LYS A 242 4.41 -22.29 -4.13
N ASP A 243 4.97 -21.14 -3.78
CA ASP A 243 5.30 -20.81 -2.39
C ASP A 243 4.00 -20.59 -1.61
N GLU A 244 3.76 -21.47 -0.65
CA GLU A 244 2.51 -21.49 0.12
C GLU A 244 2.35 -20.25 0.99
N GLN A 245 3.44 -19.70 1.53
CA GLN A 245 3.37 -18.49 2.34
C GLN A 245 3.07 -17.26 1.47
N VAL A 246 3.73 -17.12 0.33
CA VAL A 246 3.43 -16.06 -0.64
C VAL A 246 1.97 -16.15 -1.09
N LYS A 247 1.53 -17.35 -1.46
CA LYS A 247 0.15 -17.61 -1.90
C LYS A 247 -0.89 -17.16 -0.88
N GLN A 248 -0.80 -17.65 0.36
CA GLN A 248 -1.77 -17.34 1.40
C GLN A 248 -1.77 -15.85 1.76
N ASN A 249 -0.62 -15.19 1.79
CA ASN A 249 -0.54 -13.75 1.99
C ASN A 249 -1.21 -12.96 0.87
N LEU A 250 -0.97 -13.31 -0.41
CA LEU A 250 -1.60 -12.63 -1.54
C LEU A 250 -3.12 -12.86 -1.56
N LEU A 251 -3.60 -14.06 -1.27
CA LEU A 251 -5.03 -14.33 -1.13
C LEU A 251 -5.66 -13.47 -0.03
N THR A 252 -4.97 -13.32 1.10
CA THR A 252 -5.44 -12.47 2.22
C THR A 252 -5.49 -10.99 1.82
N ILE A 253 -4.48 -10.50 1.11
CA ILE A 253 -4.45 -9.13 0.61
C ILE A 253 -5.63 -8.86 -0.33
N ILE A 254 -5.88 -9.76 -1.28
CA ILE A 254 -6.98 -9.61 -2.25
C ILE A 254 -8.33 -9.63 -1.53
N ALA A 255 -8.54 -10.60 -0.62
CA ALA A 255 -9.78 -10.73 0.11
C ALA A 255 -10.07 -9.52 1.02
N ASN A 256 -9.06 -9.05 1.77
CA ASN A 256 -9.18 -7.85 2.60
C ASN A 256 -9.47 -6.59 1.78
N ASN A 257 -8.77 -6.40 0.65
CA ASN A 257 -9.00 -5.26 -0.22
C ASN A 257 -10.43 -5.28 -0.77
N TYR A 258 -10.91 -6.45 -1.22
CA TYR A 258 -12.29 -6.56 -1.69
C TYR A 258 -13.30 -6.17 -0.61
N ILE A 259 -13.15 -6.70 0.63
CA ILE A 259 -14.06 -6.36 1.75
C ILE A 259 -14.00 -4.85 2.06
N LYS A 260 -12.82 -4.26 2.08
CA LYS A 260 -12.64 -2.82 2.35
C LYS A 260 -13.27 -1.93 1.28
N ASP A 261 -13.23 -2.36 0.02
CA ASP A 261 -13.75 -1.56 -1.10
C ASP A 261 -15.24 -1.79 -1.38
N ALA A 262 -15.73 -3.01 -1.21
CA ALA A 262 -17.07 -3.42 -1.63
C ALA A 262 -17.98 -3.91 -0.48
N GLY A 263 -17.45 -4.08 0.72
CA GLY A 263 -18.16 -4.65 1.87
C GLY A 263 -18.37 -6.14 1.75
N ILE A 264 -19.19 -6.69 2.67
CA ILE A 264 -19.40 -8.14 2.79
C ILE A 264 -20.66 -8.66 2.07
N GLN A 265 -21.51 -7.79 1.55
CA GLN A 265 -22.85 -8.19 1.04
C GLN A 265 -22.80 -9.19 -0.13
N LYS A 266 -21.75 -9.16 -0.93
CA LYS A 266 -21.55 -10.05 -2.08
C LYS A 266 -20.26 -10.86 -1.94
N SER A 267 -19.84 -11.18 -0.73
CA SER A 267 -18.57 -11.84 -0.45
C SER A 267 -18.67 -13.33 -0.16
N THR A 268 -19.85 -13.94 -0.16
CA THR A 268 -20.07 -15.33 0.29
C THR A 268 -19.17 -16.34 -0.41
N GLU A 269 -19.11 -16.31 -1.74
CA GLU A 269 -18.26 -17.25 -2.49
C GLU A 269 -16.77 -16.92 -2.34
N LEU A 270 -16.43 -15.63 -2.27
CA LEU A 270 -15.07 -15.18 -2.03
C LEU A 270 -14.59 -15.62 -0.63
N ASP A 271 -15.42 -15.44 0.40
CA ASP A 271 -15.16 -15.89 1.76
C ASP A 271 -14.95 -17.41 1.81
N ALA A 272 -15.84 -18.17 1.16
CA ALA A 272 -15.72 -19.62 1.07
C ALA A 272 -14.44 -20.07 0.37
N PHE A 273 -14.08 -19.42 -0.75
CA PHE A 273 -12.84 -19.67 -1.46
C PHE A 273 -11.62 -19.36 -0.58
N TYR A 274 -11.62 -18.19 0.06
CA TYR A 274 -10.53 -17.76 0.93
C TYR A 274 -10.30 -18.78 2.07
N ARG A 275 -11.33 -19.12 2.82
CA ARG A 275 -11.25 -20.07 3.97
C ARG A 275 -10.89 -21.49 3.56
N LYS A 276 -11.18 -21.87 2.33
CA LYS A 276 -10.77 -23.18 1.79
C LYS A 276 -9.26 -23.24 1.50
N HIS A 277 -8.67 -22.14 1.07
CA HIS A 277 -7.30 -22.12 0.54
C HIS A 277 -6.27 -21.46 1.46
N VAL A 278 -6.72 -20.79 2.52
CA VAL A 278 -5.85 -20.19 3.54
C VAL A 278 -5.99 -20.99 4.83
N THR A 279 -4.89 -21.50 5.34
CA THR A 279 -4.82 -22.32 6.57
C THR A 279 -4.01 -21.67 7.68
N ASP A 280 -3.25 -20.61 7.35
CA ASP A 280 -2.49 -19.82 8.31
C ASP A 280 -3.45 -19.12 9.29
N LYS A 281 -3.26 -19.39 10.59
CA LYS A 281 -4.18 -18.92 11.64
C LYS A 281 -4.13 -17.40 11.84
N GLU A 282 -2.96 -16.80 11.65
CA GLU A 282 -2.80 -15.35 11.81
C GLU A 282 -3.47 -14.60 10.64
N LEU A 283 -3.28 -15.10 9.42
CA LEU A 283 -3.94 -14.54 8.23
C LEU A 283 -5.45 -14.70 8.30
N LEU A 284 -5.94 -15.85 8.76
CA LEU A 284 -7.37 -16.08 9.00
C LEU A 284 -7.94 -15.13 10.06
N ALA A 285 -7.20 -14.89 11.15
CA ALA A 285 -7.62 -13.96 12.20
C ALA A 285 -7.66 -12.51 11.71
N GLN A 286 -6.68 -12.09 10.92
CA GLN A 286 -6.65 -10.75 10.29
C GLN A 286 -7.85 -10.54 9.35
N TYR A 287 -8.12 -11.52 8.51
CA TYR A 287 -9.28 -11.48 7.62
C TYR A 287 -10.59 -11.45 8.40
N GLN A 288 -10.74 -12.29 9.45
CA GLN A 288 -11.93 -12.31 10.28
C GLN A 288 -12.17 -10.95 10.95
N GLN A 289 -11.13 -10.31 11.47
CA GLN A 289 -11.25 -8.96 12.05
C GLN A 289 -11.77 -7.94 11.03
N THR A 290 -11.26 -7.97 9.79
CA THR A 290 -11.76 -7.11 8.71
C THR A 290 -13.21 -7.42 8.41
N TYR A 291 -13.57 -8.71 8.27
CA TYR A 291 -14.92 -9.15 7.98
C TYR A 291 -15.91 -8.71 9.07
N ASP A 292 -15.58 -8.92 10.35
CA ASP A 292 -16.44 -8.58 11.49
C ASP A 292 -16.66 -7.07 11.60
N SER A 293 -15.64 -6.25 11.31
CA SER A 293 -15.75 -4.79 11.30
C SER A 293 -16.78 -4.31 10.28
N TRP A 294 -16.86 -4.95 9.12
CA TRP A 294 -17.84 -4.62 8.08
C TRP A 294 -19.20 -5.27 8.35
N ALA A 295 -19.23 -6.45 8.99
CA ALA A 295 -20.47 -7.09 9.41
C ALA A 295 -21.22 -6.25 10.43
N ALA A 296 -20.49 -5.60 11.34
CA ALA A 296 -21.07 -4.73 12.38
C ALA A 296 -21.82 -3.51 11.82
N VAL A 297 -21.45 -3.06 10.61
CA VAL A 297 -22.09 -1.89 9.95
C VAL A 297 -22.89 -2.25 8.70
N SER A 298 -23.15 -3.54 8.48
CA SER A 298 -23.92 -3.99 7.32
C SER A 298 -25.41 -3.63 7.43
N PRO A 299 -26.13 -3.59 6.32
CA PRO A 299 -27.57 -3.26 6.31
C PRO A 299 -28.36 -4.17 7.27
N GLY A 300 -29.21 -3.55 8.06
CA GLY A 300 -30.01 -4.22 9.10
C GLY A 300 -29.35 -4.27 10.48
N GLN A 301 -28.07 -3.91 10.59
CA GLN A 301 -27.40 -3.77 11.88
C GLN A 301 -27.65 -2.36 12.48
N PRO A 302 -27.67 -2.24 13.81
CA PRO A 302 -27.72 -0.93 14.46
C PRO A 302 -26.51 -0.08 14.02
N ALA A 303 -26.79 1.15 13.56
CA ALA A 303 -25.71 2.07 13.22
C ALA A 303 -24.85 2.39 14.48
N PRO A 304 -23.52 2.42 14.39
CA PRO A 304 -22.66 2.87 15.47
C PRO A 304 -23.02 4.30 15.88
N ASP A 305 -23.07 4.54 17.20
CA ASP A 305 -23.27 5.90 17.70
C ASP A 305 -22.01 6.74 17.48
N PHE A 306 -22.17 8.03 17.26
CA PHE A 306 -21.08 8.98 17.16
C PHE A 306 -21.40 10.21 17.96
N LYS A 307 -20.37 10.94 18.37
CA LYS A 307 -20.47 12.29 18.94
C LYS A 307 -19.82 13.27 18.00
N ALA A 308 -20.48 14.37 17.79
CA ALA A 308 -19.97 15.49 17.02
C ALA A 308 -20.39 16.81 17.68
N VAL A 309 -19.78 17.90 17.25
CA VAL A 309 -20.15 19.25 17.70
C VAL A 309 -20.65 20.05 16.50
N ASP A 310 -21.63 20.90 16.71
CA ASP A 310 -22.10 21.84 15.71
C ASP A 310 -21.23 23.12 15.68
N ILE A 311 -21.55 24.03 14.78
CA ILE A 311 -20.82 25.32 14.66
C ILE A 311 -20.92 26.22 15.90
N SER A 312 -21.74 25.85 16.90
CA SER A 312 -21.90 26.53 18.17
C SER A 312 -21.26 25.74 19.32
N ASP A 313 -20.40 24.81 19.04
CA ASP A 313 -19.75 23.88 20.00
C ASP A 313 -20.73 23.03 20.82
N LYS A 314 -21.96 22.87 20.36
CA LYS A 314 -22.94 22.02 20.99
C LYS A 314 -22.76 20.58 20.57
N GLU A 315 -22.55 19.67 21.55
CA GLU A 315 -22.48 18.23 21.29
C GLU A 315 -23.82 17.68 20.82
N PHE A 316 -23.78 16.76 19.86
CA PHE A 316 -24.87 15.92 19.43
C PHE A 316 -24.38 14.51 19.08
N SER A 317 -25.31 13.56 19.05
CA SER A 317 -25.05 12.16 18.73
C SER A 317 -26.08 11.62 17.75
N LEU A 318 -25.85 10.42 17.21
CA LEU A 318 -26.84 9.77 16.33
C LEU A 318 -28.19 9.56 17.05
N LYS A 319 -28.19 9.38 18.36
CA LYS A 319 -29.40 9.18 19.19
C LYS A 319 -30.34 10.37 19.16
N ASP A 320 -29.83 11.60 18.97
CA ASP A 320 -30.63 12.83 18.91
C ASP A 320 -31.51 12.91 17.65
N PHE A 321 -31.22 12.05 16.67
CA PHE A 321 -31.95 11.93 15.42
C PHE A 321 -32.90 10.74 15.39
N LYS A 322 -33.21 10.12 16.53
CA LYS A 322 -34.09 8.96 16.61
C LYS A 322 -35.45 9.23 15.92
N GLY A 323 -35.87 8.32 15.05
CA GLY A 323 -37.10 8.43 14.26
C GLY A 323 -36.99 9.27 12.97
N LYS A 324 -35.76 9.71 12.62
CA LYS A 324 -35.46 10.41 11.37
C LYS A 324 -34.55 9.57 10.49
N TYR A 325 -34.62 9.80 9.18
CA TYR A 325 -33.60 9.32 8.27
C TYR A 325 -32.38 10.22 8.40
N VAL A 326 -31.19 9.63 8.60
CA VAL A 326 -29.93 10.36 8.72
C VAL A 326 -29.02 9.95 7.57
N CYS A 327 -28.57 10.94 6.81
CA CYS A 327 -27.51 10.78 5.82
C CYS A 327 -26.24 11.43 6.36
N LEU A 328 -25.22 10.64 6.64
CA LEU A 328 -23.93 11.16 7.10
C LEU A 328 -23.01 11.32 5.89
N TYR A 329 -22.58 12.55 5.66
CA TYR A 329 -21.60 12.88 4.64
C TYR A 329 -20.34 13.42 5.29
N LEU A 330 -19.21 12.77 5.04
CA LEU A 330 -17.90 13.16 5.56
C LEU A 330 -17.06 13.75 4.43
N TRP A 331 -16.58 14.97 4.62
CA TRP A 331 -15.64 15.59 3.68
C TRP A 331 -14.51 16.30 4.46
N PRO A 332 -13.31 16.35 3.93
CA PRO A 332 -12.25 17.14 4.53
C PRO A 332 -12.58 18.63 4.42
N CYS A 333 -12.33 19.39 5.49
CA CYS A 333 -12.57 20.84 5.52
C CYS A 333 -11.67 21.63 4.55
N VAL A 334 -10.68 21.00 3.94
CA VAL A 334 -9.72 21.62 3.01
C VAL A 334 -9.88 20.98 1.65
N SER A 335 -10.74 21.55 0.82
CA SER A 335 -10.66 21.36 -0.61
C SER A 335 -9.69 22.41 -1.14
N PRO A 336 -8.62 22.07 -1.86
CA PRO A 336 -7.87 23.11 -2.57
C PRO A 336 -8.84 23.77 -3.55
N ALA A 337 -8.93 25.10 -3.47
CA ALA A 337 -9.69 25.93 -4.40
C ALA A 337 -9.09 25.83 -5.81
#